data_fb668fb4f4ba286b3d669efac9d02a95
#
_entry.id   fb668fb4f4ba286b3d669efac9d02a95
#
_cell.length_a   1.000
_cell.length_b   1.000
_cell.length_c   1.000
_cell.angle_alpha   90.00
_cell.angle_beta   90.00
_cell.angle_gamma   90.00
#
_symmetry.space_group_name_H-M   'P 1'
#
loop_
_entity.id
_entity.type
_entity.pdbx_description
1 polymer ?
#
loop_
_entity_poly.entity_id
_entity_poly.type
_entity_poly.pdbx_seq_one_letter_code
_entity_poly.pdbx_strand_id
1 'polypeptide(L)'
;MSSDVRLTLPARPENVAVIRHVLGAFAEALRLPADLVEDMRLAVTEACTNVVRHAYDEDQPGPIDVVIRPNGDRLDLIVSDDGRGVGPSPDIAGPGLGLPLIAALADAVEFEHGSSRGSRLAMSFQCRPVLGSV
;
A
#
# COMPACT_ATOMS: atom_id res chain seq x y z
N MET A 1 -10.57 12.86 -16.48
CA MET A 1 -9.95 11.60 -16.83
C MET A 1 -9.03 11.13 -15.73
N SER A 2 -9.14 9.89 -15.37
CA SER A 2 -8.37 9.37 -14.26
C SER A 2 -6.98 8.94 -14.72
N SER A 3 -5.99 9.19 -13.88
CA SER A 3 -4.64 8.72 -14.13
C SER A 3 -4.32 7.57 -13.19
N ASP A 4 -5.33 6.94 -12.64
CA ASP A 4 -5.10 5.86 -11.68
C ASP A 4 -4.48 4.64 -12.35
N VAL A 5 -3.58 3.99 -11.63
CA VAL A 5 -3.07 2.69 -12.03
C VAL A 5 -3.66 1.67 -11.07
N ARG A 6 -4.17 0.58 -11.60
CA ARG A 6 -4.76 -0.45 -10.76
C ARG A 6 -4.15 -1.80 -11.12
N LEU A 7 -3.76 -2.52 -10.09
CA LEU A 7 -3.20 -3.85 -10.23
C LEU A 7 -4.01 -4.81 -9.39
N THR A 8 -4.35 -5.95 -9.95
CA THR A 8 -5.01 -7.00 -9.19
C THR A 8 -4.22 -8.28 -9.43
N LEU A 9 -3.64 -8.81 -8.38
CA LEU A 9 -2.75 -9.96 -8.47
C LEU A 9 -3.04 -10.94 -7.35
N PRO A 10 -2.75 -12.23 -7.54
CA PRO A 10 -2.84 -13.17 -6.43
C PRO A 10 -1.90 -12.77 -5.29
N ALA A 11 -2.34 -12.98 -4.07
CA ALA A 11 -1.58 -12.60 -2.89
C ALA A 11 -0.44 -13.57 -2.64
N ARG A 12 0.63 -13.40 -3.38
CA ARG A 12 1.82 -14.23 -3.30
C ARG A 12 3.05 -13.35 -3.10
N PRO A 13 4.07 -13.86 -2.42
CA PRO A 13 5.28 -13.05 -2.16
C PRO A 13 5.90 -12.46 -3.43
N GLU A 14 5.96 -13.24 -4.50
CA GLU A 14 6.56 -12.76 -5.74
C GLU A 14 5.80 -11.59 -6.34
N ASN A 15 4.51 -11.51 -6.08
CA ASN A 15 3.71 -10.40 -6.61
C ASN A 15 3.91 -9.11 -5.82
N VAL A 16 4.42 -9.20 -4.61
CA VAL A 16 4.79 -8.00 -3.86
C VAL A 16 5.92 -7.28 -4.61
N ALA A 17 6.87 -8.05 -5.15
CA ALA A 17 7.95 -7.46 -5.94
C ALA A 17 7.43 -6.80 -7.21
N VAL A 18 6.44 -7.41 -7.87
CA VAL A 18 5.84 -6.81 -9.06
C VAL A 18 5.20 -5.48 -8.72
N ILE A 19 4.46 -5.43 -7.63
CA ILE A 19 3.79 -4.19 -7.18
C ILE A 19 4.83 -3.11 -6.90
N ARG A 20 5.91 -3.47 -6.23
CA ARG A 20 6.98 -2.51 -5.95
C ARG A 20 7.58 -1.93 -7.22
N HIS A 21 7.80 -2.78 -8.23
CA HIS A 21 8.36 -2.34 -9.50
C HIS A 21 7.41 -1.40 -10.25
N VAL A 22 6.13 -1.72 -10.26
CA VAL A 22 5.16 -0.86 -10.93
C VAL A 22 5.09 0.49 -10.24
N LEU A 23 5.08 0.50 -8.91
CA LEU A 23 5.06 1.75 -8.16
C LEU A 23 6.30 2.58 -8.47
N GLY A 24 7.46 1.95 -8.50
CA GLY A 24 8.70 2.65 -8.81
C GLY A 24 8.69 3.27 -10.19
N ALA A 25 8.21 2.53 -11.19
CA ALA A 25 8.12 3.05 -12.55
C ALA A 25 7.15 4.22 -12.65
N PHE A 26 6.01 4.13 -11.96
CA PHE A 26 5.02 5.19 -11.95
C PHE A 26 5.59 6.45 -11.29
N ALA A 27 6.25 6.27 -10.16
CA ALA A 27 6.85 7.38 -9.44
C ALA A 27 7.95 8.05 -10.24
N GLU A 28 8.72 7.26 -10.97
CA GLU A 28 9.77 7.78 -11.81
C GLU A 28 9.18 8.61 -12.96
N ALA A 29 8.10 8.13 -13.54
CA ALA A 29 7.42 8.87 -14.60
C ALA A 29 6.91 10.22 -14.11
N LEU A 30 6.54 10.31 -12.83
CA LEU A 30 6.10 11.55 -12.23
C LEU A 30 7.26 12.38 -11.68
N ARG A 31 8.48 11.87 -11.78
CA ARG A 31 9.68 12.54 -11.31
C ARG A 31 9.65 12.86 -9.82
N LEU A 32 9.17 11.93 -9.04
CA LEU A 32 9.11 12.11 -7.61
C LEU A 32 10.50 11.98 -6.98
N PRO A 33 10.76 12.66 -5.87
CA PRO A 33 12.06 12.57 -5.22
C PRO A 33 12.38 11.15 -4.76
N ALA A 34 13.64 10.78 -4.81
CA ALA A 34 14.08 9.43 -4.49
C ALA A 34 13.70 9.00 -3.07
N ASP A 35 13.81 9.90 -2.11
CA ASP A 35 13.46 9.59 -0.72
C ASP A 35 11.99 9.23 -0.60
N LEU A 36 11.14 9.96 -1.28
CA LEU A 36 9.71 9.71 -1.27
C LEU A 36 9.40 8.37 -1.90
N VAL A 37 10.07 8.06 -3.01
CA VAL A 37 9.86 6.79 -3.69
C VAL A 37 10.24 5.63 -2.77
N GLU A 38 11.33 5.76 -2.02
CA GLU A 38 11.75 4.72 -1.09
C GLU A 38 10.71 4.53 0.02
N ASP A 39 10.19 5.61 0.55
CA ASP A 39 9.17 5.55 1.61
C ASP A 39 7.90 4.87 1.08
N MET A 40 7.49 5.21 -0.12
CA MET A 40 6.32 4.61 -0.73
C MET A 40 6.51 3.12 -0.99
N ARG A 41 7.69 2.75 -1.47
CA ARG A 41 8.00 1.34 -1.72
C ARG A 41 7.97 0.54 -0.42
N LEU A 42 8.55 1.09 0.63
CA LEU A 42 8.58 0.40 1.92
C LEU A 42 7.16 0.24 2.47
N ALA A 43 6.38 1.30 2.40
CA ALA A 43 5.00 1.27 2.90
C ALA A 43 4.14 0.25 2.13
N VAL A 44 4.22 0.25 0.81
CA VAL A 44 3.41 -0.66 0.01
C VAL A 44 3.87 -2.11 0.20
N THR A 45 5.16 -2.30 0.39
CA THR A 45 5.69 -3.64 0.65
C THR A 45 5.13 -4.18 1.96
N GLU A 46 5.13 -3.34 2.99
CA GLU A 46 4.60 -3.74 4.28
C GLU A 46 3.10 -4.07 4.19
N ALA A 47 2.34 -3.23 3.53
CA ALA A 47 0.90 -3.42 3.39
C ALA A 47 0.59 -4.71 2.62
N CYS A 48 1.29 -4.95 1.52
CA CYS A 48 1.05 -6.12 0.70
C CYS A 48 1.54 -7.39 1.38
N THR A 49 2.66 -7.32 2.09
CA THR A 49 3.17 -8.46 2.82
C THR A 49 2.18 -8.89 3.91
N ASN A 50 1.54 -7.92 4.55
CA ASN A 50 0.51 -8.23 5.53
C ASN A 50 -0.66 -8.98 4.89
N VAL A 51 -1.07 -8.60 3.70
CA VAL A 51 -2.13 -9.30 3.00
C VAL A 51 -1.70 -10.74 2.68
N VAL A 52 -0.48 -10.89 2.16
CA VAL A 52 0.03 -12.22 1.81
C VAL A 52 0.08 -13.13 3.03
N ARG A 53 0.49 -12.58 4.17
CA ARG A 53 0.68 -13.40 5.36
C ARG A 53 -0.59 -13.70 6.13
N HIS A 54 -1.57 -12.81 6.08
CA HIS A 54 -2.69 -12.87 7.02
C HIS A 54 -4.08 -12.92 6.40
N ALA A 55 -4.26 -12.47 5.18
CA ALA A 55 -5.60 -12.34 4.62
C ALA A 55 -6.19 -13.65 4.12
N TYR A 56 -5.35 -14.54 3.64
CA TYR A 56 -5.78 -15.77 2.98
C TYR A 56 -5.04 -16.99 3.49
N ASP A 57 -5.59 -18.16 3.20
CA ASP A 57 -4.87 -19.40 3.46
C ASP A 57 -3.78 -19.56 2.42
N GLU A 58 -2.67 -20.13 2.83
CA GLU A 58 -1.49 -20.22 2.00
C GLU A 58 -1.73 -20.98 0.69
N ASP A 59 -2.54 -22.01 0.74
CA ASP A 59 -2.81 -22.82 -0.43
C ASP A 59 -3.94 -22.28 -1.30
N GLN A 60 -4.62 -21.24 -0.87
CA GLN A 60 -5.70 -20.63 -1.64
C GLN A 60 -5.61 -19.12 -1.56
N PRO A 61 -4.60 -18.53 -2.16
CA PRO A 61 -4.45 -17.09 -2.10
C PRO A 61 -5.53 -16.40 -2.92
N GLY A 62 -6.13 -15.39 -2.33
CA GLY A 62 -7.06 -14.53 -3.05
C GLY A 62 -6.34 -13.33 -3.61
N PRO A 63 -7.08 -12.35 -4.10
CA PRO A 63 -6.46 -11.20 -4.76
C PRO A 63 -5.97 -10.13 -3.81
N ILE A 64 -4.90 -9.46 -4.22
CA ILE A 64 -4.52 -8.16 -3.69
C ILE A 64 -4.85 -7.15 -4.76
N ASP A 65 -5.51 -6.09 -4.38
CA ASP A 65 -5.84 -5.01 -5.30
C ASP A 65 -5.07 -3.77 -4.85
N VAL A 66 -4.31 -3.17 -5.74
CA VAL A 66 -3.52 -1.98 -5.42
C VAL A 66 -3.89 -0.88 -6.40
N VAL A 67 -4.23 0.28 -5.88
CA VAL A 67 -4.52 1.45 -6.69
C VAL A 67 -3.50 2.52 -6.37
N ILE A 68 -2.91 3.11 -7.41
CA ILE A 68 -1.99 4.23 -7.29
C ILE A 68 -2.72 5.42 -7.91
N ARG A 69 -3.06 6.40 -7.11
CA ARG A 69 -3.94 7.48 -7.54
C ARG A 69 -3.34 8.84 -7.28
N PRO A 70 -2.94 9.58 -8.32
CA PRO A 70 -2.53 10.96 -8.13
C PRO A 70 -3.75 11.80 -7.68
N ASN A 71 -3.55 12.65 -6.72
CA ASN A 71 -4.62 13.44 -6.15
C ASN A 71 -4.06 14.82 -5.79
N GLY A 72 -4.03 15.71 -6.76
CA GLY A 72 -3.45 17.03 -6.58
C GLY A 72 -1.95 16.92 -6.35
N ASP A 73 -1.48 17.45 -5.24
CA ASP A 73 -0.07 17.34 -4.89
C ASP A 73 0.20 16.17 -3.96
N ARG A 74 -0.74 15.23 -3.90
CA ARG A 74 -0.58 14.01 -3.12
C ARG A 74 -0.67 12.80 -4.01
N LEU A 75 -0.18 11.69 -3.52
CA LEU A 75 -0.33 10.40 -4.17
C LEU A 75 -0.95 9.44 -3.17
N ASP A 76 -2.06 8.84 -3.55
CA ASP A 76 -2.73 7.88 -2.70
C ASP A 76 -2.39 6.46 -3.15
N LEU A 77 -2.03 5.62 -2.21
CA LEU A 77 -1.80 4.20 -2.45
C LEU A 77 -2.83 3.44 -1.64
N ILE A 78 -3.62 2.61 -2.32
CA ILE A 78 -4.71 1.91 -1.67
C ILE A 78 -4.51 0.42 -1.88
N VAL A 79 -4.41 -0.33 -0.80
CA VAL A 79 -4.21 -1.77 -0.84
C VAL A 79 -5.43 -2.43 -0.23
N SER A 80 -6.07 -3.32 -0.98
CA SER A 80 -7.30 -3.98 -0.55
C SER A 80 -7.21 -5.47 -0.74
N ASP A 81 -7.98 -6.21 0.04
CA ASP A 81 -8.10 -7.66 -0.12
C ASP A 81 -9.53 -8.10 0.19
N ASP A 82 -9.86 -9.34 -0.19
CA ASP A 82 -11.15 -9.93 0.06
C ASP A 82 -11.06 -11.03 1.11
N GLY A 83 -10.00 -11.04 1.88
CA GLY A 83 -9.74 -12.13 2.80
C GLY A 83 -10.44 -12.01 4.13
N ARG A 84 -9.83 -12.59 5.16
CA ARG A 84 -10.41 -12.60 6.50
C ARG A 84 -10.31 -11.26 7.20
N GLY A 85 -9.73 -10.29 6.53
CA GLY A 85 -9.63 -8.96 7.10
C GLY A 85 -8.38 -8.82 7.97
N VAL A 86 -7.35 -8.21 7.42
CA VAL A 86 -6.14 -7.96 8.17
C VAL A 86 -6.34 -6.68 8.92
N GLY A 87 -6.47 -6.76 10.22
CA GLY A 87 -6.72 -5.57 11.02
C GLY A 87 -5.48 -5.11 11.73
N PRO A 88 -5.59 -4.00 12.43
CA PRO A 88 -4.48 -3.49 13.22
C PRO A 88 -4.35 -4.19 14.56
N SER A 89 -4.79 -5.39 14.66
CA SER A 89 -4.74 -6.13 15.91
C SER A 89 -3.30 -6.47 16.30
N PRO A 90 -2.93 -6.28 17.54
CA PRO A 90 -1.60 -6.66 17.97
C PRO A 90 -1.32 -8.14 17.83
N ASP A 91 -2.36 -8.96 17.81
CA ASP A 91 -2.15 -10.38 17.66
C ASP A 91 -1.71 -10.78 16.27
N ILE A 92 -1.88 -9.95 15.30
CA ILE A 92 -1.48 -10.23 13.99
C ILE A 92 -0.10 -9.82 13.78
N ALA A 93 0.48 -9.19 14.69
CA ALA A 93 1.64 -8.56 14.45
C ALA A 93 2.73 -9.45 14.26
N GLY A 94 3.00 -10.33 14.15
CA GLY A 94 4.23 -10.93 13.87
C GLY A 94 5.25 -10.00 14.29
N PRO A 95 6.36 -10.03 13.79
CA PRO A 95 7.42 -9.18 14.23
C PRO A 95 7.18 -7.78 13.80
N GLY A 96 6.13 -7.50 13.51
CA GLY A 96 5.84 -6.57 12.91
C GLY A 96 5.93 -5.20 13.15
N LEU A 97 6.39 -4.56 12.22
CA LEU A 97 6.38 -3.16 12.22
C LEU A 97 5.16 -2.63 11.50
N GLY A 98 4.48 -3.47 10.80
CA GLY A 98 3.21 -3.28 10.12
C GLY A 98 2.65 -1.87 10.05
N LEU A 99 1.47 -1.68 10.65
CA LEU A 99 0.80 -0.39 10.59
C LEU A 99 1.60 0.73 11.25
N PRO A 100 2.31 0.53 12.36
CA PRO A 100 3.14 1.60 12.89
C PRO A 100 4.20 2.08 11.90
N LEU A 101 4.82 1.18 11.16
CA LEU A 101 5.80 1.58 10.16
C LEU A 101 5.13 2.38 9.04
N ILE A 102 4.01 1.91 8.54
CA ILE A 102 3.28 2.61 7.50
C ILE A 102 2.90 4.00 7.97
N ALA A 103 2.42 4.12 9.20
CA ALA A 103 2.03 5.41 9.74
C ALA A 103 3.21 6.37 9.89
N ALA A 104 4.40 5.82 10.07
CA ALA A 104 5.60 6.66 10.14
C ALA A 104 6.07 7.15 8.77
N LEU A 105 5.73 6.41 7.72
CA LEU A 105 6.19 6.74 6.38
C LEU A 105 5.21 7.60 5.59
N ALA A 106 3.90 7.37 5.77
CA ALA A 106 2.88 8.09 5.03
C ALA A 106 2.44 9.33 5.79
N ASP A 107 1.94 10.31 5.07
CA ASP A 107 1.43 11.52 5.69
C ASP A 107 0.05 11.30 6.30
N ALA A 108 -0.71 10.38 5.76
CA ALA A 108 -2.01 10.03 6.33
C ALA A 108 -2.31 8.57 6.01
N VAL A 109 -3.01 7.90 6.91
CA VAL A 109 -3.36 6.49 6.75
C VAL A 109 -4.79 6.30 7.22
N GLU A 110 -5.58 5.58 6.43
CA GLU A 110 -6.93 5.19 6.81
C GLU A 110 -7.08 3.70 6.61
N PHE A 111 -7.56 3.01 7.61
CA PHE A 111 -7.76 1.57 7.53
C PHE A 111 -9.23 1.24 7.72
N GLU A 112 -9.78 0.42 6.82
CA GLU A 112 -11.16 -0.01 6.89
C GLU A 112 -11.24 -1.53 6.85
N HIS A 113 -12.07 -2.10 7.71
CA HIS A 113 -12.36 -3.49 7.72
C HIS A 113 -13.73 -3.68 7.11
N GLY A 114 -13.89 -4.63 6.26
CA GLY A 114 -15.21 -4.97 5.75
C GLY A 114 -16.05 -5.55 6.87
N SER A 115 -17.36 -5.44 6.76
CA SER A 115 -18.24 -5.91 7.80
C SER A 115 -18.18 -7.43 7.98
N SER A 116 -17.93 -8.18 6.94
CA SER A 116 -17.83 -9.62 7.02
C SER A 116 -16.44 -10.10 6.59
N ARG A 117 -15.81 -9.44 5.67
CA ARG A 117 -14.52 -9.86 5.17
C ARG A 117 -13.88 -8.73 4.39
N GLY A 118 -12.61 -8.87 4.16
CA GLY A 118 -11.87 -7.90 3.37
C GLY A 118 -11.36 -6.74 4.20
N SER A 119 -10.38 -6.07 3.69
CA SER A 119 -9.87 -4.85 4.30
C SER A 119 -9.35 -3.91 3.23
N ARG A 120 -9.21 -2.66 3.58
CA ARG A 120 -8.74 -1.63 2.68
C ARG A 120 -7.87 -0.67 3.47
N LEU A 121 -6.65 -0.49 3.01
CA LEU A 121 -5.72 0.44 3.65
C LEU A 121 -5.38 1.53 2.64
N ALA A 122 -5.66 2.76 2.98
CA ALA A 122 -5.35 3.91 2.13
C ALA A 122 -4.22 4.70 2.77
N MET A 123 -3.19 4.96 1.99
CA MET A 123 -2.01 5.70 2.44
C MET A 123 -1.86 6.91 1.52
N SER A 124 -1.61 8.06 2.08
CA SER A 124 -1.46 9.30 1.32
C SER A 124 -0.06 9.87 1.54
N PHE A 125 0.58 10.27 0.46
CA PHE A 125 1.92 10.84 0.51
C PHE A 125 1.93 12.20 -0.16
N GLN A 126 2.54 13.18 0.49
CA GLN A 126 2.70 14.50 -0.07
C GLN A 126 3.80 14.46 -1.11
N CYS A 127 3.50 14.84 -2.33
CA CYS A 127 4.45 14.75 -3.42
C CYS A 127 5.13 16.05 -3.76
N ARG A 128 4.72 17.13 -3.10
CA ARG A 128 5.31 18.42 -3.32
C ARG A 128 6.00 18.86 -2.05
N PRO A 129 7.15 19.50 -2.13
CA PRO A 129 7.82 19.94 -0.92
C PRO A 129 6.91 20.86 -0.14
N VAL A 130 6.87 20.65 1.16
CA VAL A 130 6.05 21.46 2.01
C VAL A 130 6.42 22.89 1.91
N LEU A 131 7.66 23.19 1.75
CA LEU A 131 8.12 24.48 1.72
C LEU A 131 8.13 24.97 0.47
N GLY A 132 7.54 24.65 -0.16
CA GLY A 132 7.45 25.01 -1.27
C GLY A 132 8.23 25.97 -1.67
N SER A 133 8.70 26.08 -1.34
CA SER A 133 9.26 26.65 -1.29
C SER A 133 9.98 27.24 -1.87
N VAL A 134 9.88 27.59 -1.75
CA VAL A 134 10.58 28.32 -2.19
C VAL A 134 10.86 28.36 -3.12
#